data_8e1a8c53b69adcf417d2eca41abc1f7f
#
_entry.id   8e1a8c53b69adcf417d2eca41abc1f7f
#
_cell.length_a   1.000
_cell.length_b   1.000
_cell.length_c   1.000
_cell.angle_alpha   90.00
_cell.angle_beta   90.00
_cell.angle_gamma   90.00
#
_symmetry.space_group_name_H-M   'P 1'
#
loop_
_entity.id
_entity.type
_entity.pdbx_description
1 polymer ?
#
loop_
_entity_poly.entity_id
_entity_poly.type
_entity_poly.pdbx_seq_one_letter_code
_entity_poly.pdbx_strand_id
1 'polypeptide(L)'
;MEIKSLKIPAIIIVIGLVLSLAASLFTNIILTPTVTEHDFNFSITYKLGGETKTLEGVYRCTYEGFAEGQDPSDRYYTGEYTINGQTARSHTYTIAQKDGAELYIVMLFNDCYLMGDKKDMDYEPFLEEPYLEAVDKEGYPYDETNMPSEFTAEIISWDYPEPIENTFVFSGFSILHAGSMLAMLVVGLLTVVACMIFVKRDKTVPYKALDKLSILANFAACFLAIPFFVICTALMLATMGGEDIVTQILLCTPAITALTVAASIALRRNGFTKTGFFIQFAGPVLFFVPAVLESIIVNFFG
;
A
#
# COMPACT_ATOMS: atom_id res chain seq x y z
N MET A 1 45.20 16.44 15.02
CA MET A 1 43.71 16.47 14.90
C MET A 1 43.17 15.21 15.61
N GLU A 2 42.54 15.37 16.77
CA GLU A 2 42.08 14.20 17.52
C GLU A 2 40.84 13.57 16.87
N ILE A 3 41.06 12.50 16.10
CA ILE A 3 40.04 11.70 15.44
C ILE A 3 39.10 11.04 16.45
N LYS A 4 39.49 10.95 17.75
CA LYS A 4 38.74 10.28 18.80
C LYS A 4 37.36 10.92 19.09
N SER A 5 37.18 12.25 18.91
CA SER A 5 35.88 12.90 19.21
C SER A 5 34.83 12.75 18.10
N LEU A 6 35.24 12.32 16.91
CA LEU A 6 34.36 12.11 15.75
C LEU A 6 33.78 10.68 15.70
N LYS A 7 34.38 9.74 16.42
CA LYS A 7 34.02 8.31 16.35
C LYS A 7 32.59 8.04 16.81
N ILE A 8 32.17 8.65 17.95
CA ILE A 8 30.85 8.37 18.52
C ILE A 8 29.71 8.83 17.61
N PRO A 9 29.65 10.09 17.12
CA PRO A 9 28.61 10.50 16.18
C PRO A 9 28.60 9.68 14.90
N ALA A 10 29.77 9.35 14.35
CA ALA A 10 29.88 8.53 13.15
C ALA A 10 29.33 7.12 13.38
N ILE A 11 29.65 6.48 14.51
CA ILE A 11 29.14 5.16 14.85
C ILE A 11 27.60 5.21 14.99
N ILE A 12 27.06 6.21 15.70
CA ILE A 12 25.61 6.36 15.89
C ILE A 12 24.91 6.55 14.53
N ILE A 13 25.47 7.36 13.62
CA ILE A 13 24.92 7.58 12.28
C ILE A 13 24.96 6.28 11.45
N VAL A 14 26.06 5.53 11.50
CA VAL A 14 26.17 4.24 10.78
C VAL A 14 25.15 3.23 11.32
N ILE A 15 25.00 3.12 12.65
CA ILE A 15 23.96 2.26 13.25
C ILE A 15 22.57 2.74 12.83
N GLY A 16 22.30 4.04 12.87
CA GLY A 16 21.04 4.62 12.41
C GLY A 16 20.76 4.32 10.94
N LEU A 17 21.77 4.37 10.07
CA LEU A 17 21.66 4.02 8.66
C LEU A 17 21.24 2.56 8.46
N VAL A 18 21.91 1.64 9.15
CA VAL A 18 21.58 0.21 9.09
C VAL A 18 20.18 -0.05 9.62
N LEU A 19 19.80 0.59 10.73
CA LEU A 19 18.45 0.44 11.30
C LEU A 19 17.38 1.09 10.41
N SER A 20 17.69 2.22 9.76
CA SER A 20 16.77 2.87 8.82
C SER A 20 16.50 1.99 7.60
N LEU A 21 17.56 1.41 7.01
CA LEU A 21 17.42 0.45 5.92
C LEU A 21 16.64 -0.79 6.35
N ALA A 22 16.99 -1.38 7.50
CA ALA A 22 16.29 -2.56 8.01
C ALA A 22 14.81 -2.27 8.28
N ALA A 23 14.49 -1.12 8.89
CA ALA A 23 13.10 -0.73 9.14
C ALA A 23 12.32 -0.51 7.86
N SER A 24 12.93 0.12 6.85
CA SER A 24 12.36 0.31 5.52
C SER A 24 12.04 -1.03 4.86
N LEU A 25 13.01 -1.92 4.75
CA LEU A 25 12.82 -3.24 4.17
C LEU A 25 11.77 -4.07 4.93
N PHE A 26 11.75 -3.95 6.27
CA PHE A 26 10.79 -4.69 7.09
C PHE A 26 9.34 -4.22 6.88
N THR A 27 9.11 -2.94 6.62
CA THR A 27 7.78 -2.39 6.35
C THR A 27 7.29 -2.62 4.91
N ASN A 28 8.18 -3.03 4.01
CA ASN A 28 7.93 -3.24 2.60
C ASN A 28 7.90 -4.71 2.17
N ILE A 29 7.72 -5.62 3.10
CA ILE A 29 7.66 -7.05 2.79
C ILE A 29 6.42 -7.35 1.95
N ILE A 30 6.65 -7.96 0.80
CA ILE A 30 5.62 -8.50 -0.07
C ILE A 30 5.42 -9.98 0.27
N LEU A 31 4.19 -10.35 0.55
CA LEU A 31 3.79 -11.74 0.80
C LEU A 31 2.83 -12.18 -0.31
N THR A 32 3.20 -13.22 -1.05
CA THR A 32 2.33 -13.82 -2.06
C THR A 32 1.68 -15.10 -1.55
N PRO A 33 0.42 -15.40 -1.95
CA PRO A 33 -0.23 -16.64 -1.58
C PRO A 33 0.46 -17.84 -2.24
N THR A 34 0.51 -18.96 -1.53
CA THR A 34 1.04 -20.22 -2.10
C THR A 34 0.07 -20.89 -3.05
N VAL A 35 -1.23 -20.71 -2.81
CA VAL A 35 -2.28 -21.10 -3.75
C VAL A 35 -2.70 -19.86 -4.51
N THR A 36 -2.34 -19.80 -5.78
CA THR A 36 -2.59 -18.63 -6.65
C THR A 36 -3.85 -18.78 -7.51
N GLU A 37 -4.42 -19.96 -7.59
CA GLU A 37 -5.65 -20.23 -8.34
C GLU A 37 -6.41 -21.36 -7.65
N HIS A 38 -7.74 -21.21 -7.53
CA HIS A 38 -8.61 -22.24 -6.99
C HIS A 38 -10.03 -22.17 -7.58
N ASP A 39 -10.60 -23.36 -7.79
CA ASP A 39 -11.97 -23.54 -8.28
C ASP A 39 -12.91 -23.84 -7.12
N PHE A 40 -13.93 -23.00 -6.94
CA PHE A 40 -14.95 -23.10 -5.93
C PHE A 40 -16.28 -23.53 -6.53
N ASN A 41 -16.81 -24.67 -6.10
CA ASN A 41 -18.13 -25.11 -6.54
C ASN A 41 -19.22 -24.38 -5.75
N PHE A 42 -20.28 -23.99 -6.44
CA PHE A 42 -21.45 -23.38 -5.83
C PHE A 42 -22.74 -23.92 -6.45
N SER A 43 -23.85 -23.82 -5.71
CA SER A 43 -25.17 -24.12 -6.24
C SER A 43 -26.21 -23.13 -5.70
N ILE A 44 -27.19 -22.79 -6.56
CA ILE A 44 -28.31 -21.93 -6.21
C ILE A 44 -29.60 -22.61 -6.68
N THR A 45 -30.49 -22.90 -5.74
CA THR A 45 -31.79 -23.42 -6.06
C THR A 45 -32.81 -22.28 -6.06
N TYR A 46 -33.53 -22.11 -7.14
CA TYR A 46 -34.51 -21.06 -7.33
C TYR A 46 -35.80 -21.58 -7.95
N LYS A 47 -36.89 -20.85 -7.76
CA LYS A 47 -38.18 -21.11 -8.37
C LYS A 47 -38.45 -20.06 -9.44
N LEU A 48 -38.85 -20.50 -10.62
CA LEU A 48 -39.18 -19.61 -11.75
C LEU A 48 -40.48 -20.11 -12.39
N GLY A 49 -41.51 -19.25 -12.44
CA GLY A 49 -42.80 -19.61 -13.02
C GLY A 49 -43.48 -20.86 -12.36
N GLY A 50 -43.16 -21.10 -11.08
CA GLY A 50 -43.69 -22.26 -10.34
C GLY A 50 -42.78 -23.52 -10.42
N GLU A 51 -41.82 -23.59 -11.28
CA GLU A 51 -40.85 -24.70 -11.41
C GLU A 51 -39.60 -24.44 -10.57
N THR A 52 -39.17 -25.47 -9.84
CA THR A 52 -37.91 -25.42 -9.08
C THR A 52 -36.76 -25.81 -10.02
N LYS A 53 -35.71 -25.00 -10.04
CA LYS A 53 -34.48 -25.20 -10.85
C LYS A 53 -33.27 -25.04 -9.97
N THR A 54 -32.17 -25.71 -10.35
CA THR A 54 -30.88 -25.57 -9.68
C THR A 54 -29.84 -25.09 -10.68
N LEU A 55 -29.11 -24.05 -10.31
CA LEU A 55 -27.97 -23.52 -11.01
C LEU A 55 -26.73 -24.06 -10.31
N GLU A 56 -25.92 -24.83 -11.03
CA GLU A 56 -24.63 -25.32 -10.55
C GLU A 56 -23.53 -24.66 -11.35
N GLY A 57 -22.47 -24.26 -10.66
CA GLY A 57 -21.36 -23.57 -11.32
C GLY A 57 -20.05 -23.74 -10.56
N VAL A 58 -19.00 -23.27 -11.20
CA VAL A 58 -17.64 -23.16 -10.67
C VAL A 58 -17.25 -21.70 -10.70
N TYR A 59 -16.80 -21.19 -9.55
CA TYR A 59 -16.18 -19.89 -9.44
C TYR A 59 -14.67 -20.08 -9.34
N ARG A 60 -13.93 -19.67 -10.38
CA ARG A 60 -12.48 -19.70 -10.38
C ARG A 60 -11.94 -18.37 -9.89
N CYS A 61 -11.16 -18.40 -8.84
CA CYS A 61 -10.48 -17.23 -8.31
C CYS A 61 -8.98 -17.32 -8.59
N THR A 62 -8.39 -16.25 -9.12
CA THR A 62 -6.98 -16.16 -9.51
C THR A 62 -6.32 -14.96 -8.85
N TYR A 63 -5.14 -15.18 -8.26
CA TYR A 63 -4.30 -14.10 -7.75
C TYR A 63 -3.56 -13.41 -8.89
N GLU A 64 -3.78 -12.14 -9.09
CA GLU A 64 -3.19 -11.33 -10.17
C GLU A 64 -2.01 -10.46 -9.71
N GLY A 65 -1.65 -10.54 -8.43
CA GLY A 65 -0.58 -9.70 -7.88
C GLY A 65 -1.11 -8.59 -6.98
N PHE A 66 -0.59 -7.39 -7.17
CA PHE A 66 -0.97 -6.19 -6.44
C PHE A 66 -1.65 -5.22 -7.40
N ALA A 67 -2.68 -4.52 -6.93
CA ALA A 67 -3.29 -3.47 -7.73
C ALA A 67 -2.30 -2.30 -7.92
N GLU A 68 -2.19 -1.81 -9.16
CA GLU A 68 -1.36 -0.64 -9.47
C GLU A 68 -1.81 0.58 -8.64
N GLY A 69 -0.86 1.22 -7.93
CA GLY A 69 -1.11 2.40 -7.12
C GLY A 69 -1.74 2.14 -5.75
N GLN A 70 -1.90 0.89 -5.34
CA GLN A 70 -2.39 0.52 -4.01
C GLN A 70 -1.25 0.03 -3.08
N ASP A 71 -1.57 -0.11 -1.79
CA ASP A 71 -0.64 -0.67 -0.81
C ASP A 71 -0.20 -2.08 -1.27
N PRO A 72 1.11 -2.39 -1.36
CA PRO A 72 1.59 -3.72 -1.75
C PRO A 72 1.18 -4.83 -0.79
N SER A 73 0.51 -4.49 0.29
CA SER A 73 -0.20 -5.45 1.13
C SER A 73 -1.59 -5.80 0.61
N ASP A 74 -2.14 -5.00 -0.32
CA ASP A 74 -3.46 -5.23 -0.91
C ASP A 74 -3.30 -6.15 -2.12
N ARG A 75 -3.53 -7.41 -1.87
CA ARG A 75 -3.49 -8.45 -2.91
C ARG A 75 -4.72 -8.34 -3.78
N TYR A 76 -4.51 -8.43 -5.08
CA TYR A 76 -5.58 -8.36 -6.07
C TYR A 76 -5.91 -9.74 -6.61
N TYR A 77 -7.18 -10.08 -6.55
CA TYR A 77 -7.73 -11.32 -7.08
C TYR A 77 -8.78 -11.00 -8.13
N THR A 78 -8.94 -11.91 -9.09
CA THR A 78 -10.00 -11.86 -10.10
C THR A 78 -10.81 -13.14 -10.10
N GLY A 79 -12.11 -13.03 -10.30
CA GLY A 79 -13.01 -14.17 -10.34
C GLY A 79 -13.68 -14.35 -11.71
N GLU A 80 -13.85 -15.60 -12.11
CA GLU A 80 -14.58 -16.00 -13.29
C GLU A 80 -15.59 -17.10 -12.97
N TYR A 81 -16.81 -16.96 -13.46
CA TYR A 81 -17.86 -17.94 -13.30
C TYR A 81 -17.93 -18.87 -14.50
N THR A 82 -18.02 -20.17 -14.26
CA THR A 82 -18.34 -21.16 -15.31
C THR A 82 -19.65 -21.85 -14.95
N ILE A 83 -20.69 -21.58 -15.74
CA ILE A 83 -22.03 -22.14 -15.57
C ILE A 83 -22.43 -22.79 -16.89
N ASN A 84 -22.84 -24.05 -16.86
CA ASN A 84 -23.22 -24.82 -18.06
C ASN A 84 -22.13 -24.81 -19.16
N GLY A 85 -20.84 -24.75 -18.78
CA GLY A 85 -19.71 -24.70 -19.70
C GLY A 85 -19.47 -23.35 -20.37
N GLN A 86 -20.17 -22.30 -19.95
CA GLN A 86 -19.94 -20.92 -20.38
C GLN A 86 -19.23 -20.16 -19.26
N THR A 87 -18.11 -19.55 -19.58
CA THR A 87 -17.32 -18.74 -18.63
C THR A 87 -17.62 -17.26 -18.84
N ALA A 88 -17.88 -16.55 -17.75
CA ALA A 88 -18.14 -15.12 -17.73
C ALA A 88 -17.44 -14.47 -16.52
N ARG A 89 -17.03 -13.20 -16.67
CA ARG A 89 -16.55 -12.36 -15.56
C ARG A 89 -17.67 -11.56 -14.91
N SER A 90 -18.88 -11.62 -15.48
CA SER A 90 -20.05 -10.94 -14.94
C SER A 90 -20.57 -11.65 -13.69
N HIS A 91 -20.90 -10.90 -12.66
CA HIS A 91 -21.54 -11.42 -11.44
C HIS A 91 -23.01 -11.80 -11.64
N THR A 92 -23.51 -11.81 -12.88
CA THR A 92 -24.92 -12.02 -13.19
C THR A 92 -25.10 -13.22 -14.12
N TYR A 93 -26.13 -14.02 -13.88
CA TYR A 93 -26.54 -15.13 -14.74
C TYR A 93 -28.03 -14.97 -15.13
N THR A 94 -28.30 -14.86 -16.45
CA THR A 94 -29.66 -14.70 -16.97
C THR A 94 -30.46 -15.99 -16.82
N ILE A 95 -31.56 -15.96 -16.07
CA ILE A 95 -32.45 -17.10 -15.86
C ILE A 95 -33.77 -17.03 -16.66
N ALA A 96 -34.14 -15.82 -17.09
CA ALA A 96 -35.28 -15.61 -17.99
C ALA A 96 -35.03 -14.38 -18.88
N GLN A 97 -35.61 -14.43 -20.10
CA GLN A 97 -35.58 -13.30 -21.03
C GLN A 97 -36.91 -13.19 -21.76
N LYS A 98 -37.46 -11.97 -21.89
CA LYS A 98 -38.70 -11.69 -22.62
C LYS A 98 -38.71 -10.26 -23.15
N ASP A 99 -38.99 -10.10 -24.44
CA ASP A 99 -39.14 -8.81 -25.14
C ASP A 99 -37.96 -7.83 -24.95
N GLY A 100 -36.75 -8.39 -24.78
CA GLY A 100 -35.52 -7.66 -24.50
C GLY A 100 -35.27 -7.34 -23.03
N ALA A 101 -36.22 -7.67 -22.14
CA ALA A 101 -35.98 -7.62 -20.69
C ALA A 101 -35.35 -8.92 -20.20
N GLU A 102 -34.57 -8.83 -19.16
CA GLU A 102 -33.81 -9.97 -18.60
C GLU A 102 -33.99 -10.05 -17.08
N LEU A 103 -34.05 -11.28 -16.57
CA LEU A 103 -34.03 -11.58 -15.14
C LEU A 103 -32.72 -12.29 -14.83
N TYR A 104 -31.97 -11.74 -13.90
CA TYR A 104 -30.67 -12.27 -13.46
C TYR A 104 -30.73 -12.86 -12.05
N ILE A 105 -29.87 -13.84 -11.79
CA ILE A 105 -29.33 -14.10 -10.47
C ILE A 105 -28.02 -13.34 -10.37
N VAL A 106 -27.90 -12.48 -9.38
CA VAL A 106 -26.67 -11.76 -9.04
C VAL A 106 -25.95 -12.54 -7.95
N MET A 107 -24.67 -12.84 -8.17
CA MET A 107 -23.81 -13.62 -7.29
C MET A 107 -22.60 -12.78 -6.94
N LEU A 108 -22.41 -12.46 -5.67
CA LEU A 108 -21.27 -11.68 -5.20
C LEU A 108 -20.40 -12.56 -4.31
N PHE A 109 -19.23 -12.93 -4.82
CA PHE A 109 -18.22 -13.67 -4.07
C PHE A 109 -17.12 -12.72 -3.62
N ASN A 110 -16.62 -12.90 -2.41
CA ASN A 110 -15.46 -12.18 -1.92
C ASN A 110 -14.19 -13.00 -2.24
N ASP A 111 -13.45 -12.58 -3.25
CA ASP A 111 -12.25 -13.26 -3.75
C ASP A 111 -11.19 -13.41 -2.67
N CYS A 112 -10.92 -12.35 -1.89
CA CYS A 112 -9.94 -12.35 -0.82
C CYS A 112 -10.32 -13.37 0.26
N TYR A 113 -11.60 -13.38 0.67
CA TYR A 113 -12.10 -14.32 1.66
C TYR A 113 -11.96 -15.76 1.19
N LEU A 114 -12.43 -16.07 -0.02
CA LEU A 114 -12.38 -17.42 -0.58
C LEU A 114 -10.94 -17.92 -0.72
N MET A 115 -10.01 -17.05 -1.08
CA MET A 115 -8.59 -17.37 -1.19
C MET A 115 -7.85 -17.38 0.15
N GLY A 116 -8.56 -17.24 1.28
CA GLY A 116 -8.00 -17.32 2.63
C GLY A 116 -7.10 -16.15 3.01
N ASP A 117 -7.30 -14.99 2.37
CA ASP A 117 -6.56 -13.78 2.68
C ASP A 117 -7.16 -13.07 3.90
N LYS A 118 -6.56 -13.33 5.06
CA LYS A 118 -7.08 -12.85 6.36
C LYS A 118 -6.93 -11.35 6.58
N LYS A 119 -6.18 -10.63 5.73
CA LYS A 119 -5.93 -9.20 5.93
C LYS A 119 -7.18 -8.36 5.69
N ASP A 120 -8.05 -8.79 4.78
CA ASP A 120 -9.33 -8.13 4.49
C ASP A 120 -10.52 -8.70 5.27
N MET A 121 -10.27 -9.62 6.22
CA MET A 121 -11.33 -10.20 7.05
C MET A 121 -11.88 -9.25 8.14
N ASP A 122 -11.26 -8.08 8.37
CA ASP A 122 -11.84 -7.03 9.24
C ASP A 122 -13.08 -6.35 8.61
N TYR A 123 -13.27 -6.49 7.31
CA TYR A 123 -14.58 -6.34 6.69
C TYR A 123 -15.30 -7.68 6.94
N GLU A 124 -16.36 -7.67 7.74
CA GLU A 124 -17.29 -8.80 7.81
C GLU A 124 -17.45 -9.35 6.39
N PRO A 125 -17.25 -10.66 6.17
CA PRO A 125 -17.42 -11.21 4.84
C PRO A 125 -18.84 -10.86 4.43
N PHE A 126 -19.03 -9.84 3.62
CA PHE A 126 -20.26 -9.64 2.88
C PHE A 126 -20.32 -10.78 1.87
N LEU A 127 -20.65 -11.95 2.39
CA LEU A 127 -21.24 -13.01 1.63
C LEU A 127 -22.64 -12.51 1.36
N GLU A 128 -22.77 -11.63 0.38
CA GLU A 128 -24.09 -11.16 0.00
C GLU A 128 -24.85 -12.36 -0.53
N GLU A 129 -25.98 -12.62 0.08
CA GLU A 129 -26.91 -13.63 -0.41
C GLU A 129 -27.17 -13.37 -1.88
N PRO A 130 -27.17 -14.41 -2.74
CA PRO A 130 -27.53 -14.22 -4.13
C PRO A 130 -28.93 -13.62 -4.21
N TYR A 131 -29.12 -12.65 -5.07
CA TYR A 131 -30.41 -11.98 -5.24
C TYR A 131 -30.85 -11.94 -6.68
N LEU A 132 -32.13 -11.65 -6.89
CA LEU A 132 -32.73 -11.53 -8.20
C LEU A 132 -32.77 -10.07 -8.63
N GLU A 133 -32.37 -9.80 -9.85
CA GLU A 133 -32.46 -8.47 -10.46
C GLU A 133 -33.08 -8.59 -11.85
N ALA A 134 -34.10 -7.80 -12.13
CA ALA A 134 -34.70 -7.71 -13.44
C ALA A 134 -34.37 -6.36 -14.07
N VAL A 135 -33.99 -6.37 -15.35
CA VAL A 135 -33.71 -5.15 -16.13
C VAL A 135 -34.56 -5.11 -17.37
N ASP A 136 -34.93 -3.91 -17.81
CA ASP A 136 -35.61 -3.68 -19.07
C ASP A 136 -34.64 -3.77 -20.27
N LYS A 137 -35.16 -3.60 -21.47
CA LYS A 137 -34.37 -3.65 -22.73
C LYS A 137 -33.33 -2.53 -22.86
N GLU A 138 -33.43 -1.45 -22.07
CA GLU A 138 -32.49 -0.35 -21.96
C GLU A 138 -31.46 -0.59 -20.85
N GLY A 139 -31.59 -1.67 -20.05
CA GLY A 139 -30.71 -2.02 -18.94
C GLY A 139 -31.04 -1.33 -17.62
N TYR A 140 -32.23 -0.75 -17.49
CA TYR A 140 -32.69 -0.13 -16.24
C TYR A 140 -33.37 -1.17 -15.34
N PRO A 141 -33.11 -1.17 -14.03
CA PRO A 141 -33.79 -2.10 -13.12
C PRO A 141 -35.31 -1.85 -13.09
N TYR A 142 -36.07 -2.95 -13.07
CA TYR A 142 -37.50 -2.87 -12.87
C TYR A 142 -37.84 -2.54 -11.42
N ASP A 143 -38.83 -1.67 -11.23
CA ASP A 143 -39.48 -1.53 -9.94
C ASP A 143 -40.37 -2.77 -9.70
N GLU A 144 -40.44 -3.25 -8.44
CA GLU A 144 -41.25 -4.41 -8.04
C GLU A 144 -42.71 -4.32 -8.52
N THR A 145 -43.24 -3.10 -8.66
CA THR A 145 -44.61 -2.85 -9.09
C THR A 145 -44.85 -3.07 -10.59
N ASN A 146 -43.80 -3.02 -11.39
CA ASN A 146 -43.86 -3.09 -12.86
C ASN A 146 -43.17 -4.32 -13.46
N MET A 147 -42.74 -5.24 -12.59
CA MET A 147 -42.06 -6.47 -13.03
C MET A 147 -43.00 -7.37 -13.85
N PRO A 148 -42.56 -7.87 -15.02
CA PRO A 148 -43.34 -8.83 -15.80
C PRO A 148 -43.73 -10.07 -14.94
N SER A 149 -44.98 -10.54 -15.07
CA SER A 149 -45.43 -11.70 -14.31
C SER A 149 -44.65 -12.99 -14.54
N GLU A 150 -44.00 -13.08 -15.71
CA GLU A 150 -43.12 -14.18 -16.10
C GLU A 150 -41.75 -14.15 -15.37
N PHE A 151 -41.39 -13.01 -14.78
CA PHE A 151 -40.21 -12.87 -13.95
C PHE A 151 -40.47 -13.15 -12.48
N THR A 152 -41.62 -13.76 -12.15
CA THR A 152 -41.87 -14.21 -10.79
C THR A 152 -40.90 -15.34 -10.45
N ALA A 153 -39.90 -15.01 -9.65
CA ALA A 153 -38.88 -15.93 -9.21
C ALA A 153 -38.54 -15.72 -7.73
N GLU A 154 -38.04 -16.77 -7.09
CA GLU A 154 -37.64 -16.78 -5.68
C GLU A 154 -36.38 -17.64 -5.52
N ILE A 155 -35.39 -17.19 -4.78
CA ILE A 155 -34.25 -18.01 -4.39
C ILE A 155 -34.68 -18.82 -3.17
N ILE A 156 -34.58 -20.17 -3.26
CA ILE A 156 -35.00 -21.09 -2.22
C ILE A 156 -33.86 -21.42 -1.27
N SER A 157 -32.69 -21.69 -1.86
CA SER A 157 -31.48 -22.03 -1.11
C SER A 157 -30.23 -21.82 -1.96
N TRP A 158 -29.12 -21.64 -1.32
CA TRP A 158 -27.80 -21.57 -1.96
C TRP A 158 -26.77 -22.30 -1.11
N ASP A 159 -25.78 -22.87 -1.81
CA ASP A 159 -24.60 -23.48 -1.21
C ASP A 159 -23.39 -22.61 -1.57
N TYR A 160 -22.85 -21.96 -0.53
CA TYR A 160 -21.73 -21.06 -0.68
C TYR A 160 -20.41 -21.79 -0.44
N PRO A 161 -19.40 -21.61 -1.28
CA PRO A 161 -18.13 -22.31 -1.10
C PRO A 161 -17.42 -21.87 0.16
N GLU A 162 -16.79 -22.81 0.85
CA GLU A 162 -15.93 -22.51 1.98
C GLU A 162 -14.57 -21.97 1.52
N PRO A 163 -13.97 -21.03 2.27
CA PRO A 163 -12.65 -20.49 1.95
C PRO A 163 -11.57 -21.56 2.11
N ILE A 164 -10.53 -21.48 1.29
CA ILE A 164 -9.36 -22.34 1.44
C ILE A 164 -8.45 -21.84 2.57
N GLU A 165 -7.67 -22.77 3.15
CA GLU A 165 -6.53 -22.40 3.98
C GLU A 165 -5.36 -22.07 3.06
N ASN A 166 -4.96 -20.80 2.98
CA ASN A 166 -3.82 -20.37 2.21
C ASN A 166 -2.69 -19.92 3.13
N THR A 167 -1.45 -20.14 2.69
CA THR A 167 -0.25 -19.64 3.35
C THR A 167 0.42 -18.60 2.47
N PHE A 168 1.07 -17.63 3.12
CA PHE A 168 1.70 -16.52 2.42
C PHE A 168 3.21 -16.58 2.62
N VAL A 169 3.95 -16.56 1.52
CA VAL A 169 5.40 -16.66 1.50
C VAL A 169 6.02 -15.35 1.08
N PHE A 170 7.19 -15.08 1.62
CA PHE A 170 7.98 -13.91 1.22
C PHE A 170 8.34 -14.01 -0.27
N SER A 171 8.00 -12.99 -1.04
CA SER A 171 8.30 -12.91 -2.48
C SER A 171 9.20 -11.72 -2.84
N GLY A 172 9.31 -10.71 -1.97
CA GLY A 172 10.14 -9.55 -2.24
C GLY A 172 9.86 -8.37 -1.32
N PHE A 173 10.34 -7.20 -1.76
CA PHE A 173 10.11 -5.92 -1.10
C PHE A 173 9.47 -4.94 -2.10
N SER A 174 8.55 -4.10 -1.62
CA SER A 174 8.03 -2.98 -2.39
C SER A 174 8.71 -1.68 -2.00
N ILE A 175 9.07 -0.85 -2.99
CA ILE A 175 9.60 0.50 -2.77
C ILE A 175 8.52 1.58 -2.65
N LEU A 176 7.28 1.24 -2.96
CA LEU A 176 6.16 2.20 -3.02
C LEU A 176 5.38 2.31 -1.70
N HIS A 177 5.86 1.72 -0.62
CA HIS A 177 5.11 1.68 0.64
C HIS A 177 5.34 2.94 1.49
N ALA A 178 4.27 3.72 1.77
CA ALA A 178 4.33 4.90 2.63
C ALA A 178 4.86 4.58 4.05
N GLY A 179 4.64 3.35 4.55
CA GLY A 179 5.14 2.87 5.83
C GLY A 179 6.67 2.86 5.93
N SER A 180 7.39 2.56 4.83
CA SER A 180 8.85 2.56 4.82
C SER A 180 9.42 3.95 5.07
N MET A 181 8.83 4.96 4.45
CA MET A 181 9.26 6.34 4.61
C MET A 181 9.01 6.86 6.02
N LEU A 182 7.89 6.51 6.62
CA LEU A 182 7.61 6.81 8.02
C LEU A 182 8.61 6.12 8.95
N ALA A 183 8.95 4.85 8.70
CA ALA A 183 9.94 4.11 9.46
C ALA A 183 11.33 4.74 9.37
N MET A 184 11.78 5.12 8.17
CA MET A 184 13.03 5.84 7.96
C MET A 184 13.06 7.19 8.70
N LEU A 185 11.96 7.94 8.66
CA LEU A 185 11.82 9.22 9.37
C LEU A 185 11.93 9.01 10.89
N VAL A 186 11.24 8.04 11.44
CA VAL A 186 11.27 7.72 12.88
C VAL A 186 12.68 7.30 13.31
N VAL A 187 13.33 6.41 12.56
CA VAL A 187 14.72 5.99 12.87
C VAL A 187 15.68 7.16 12.73
N GLY A 188 15.49 8.02 11.72
CA GLY A 188 16.28 9.25 11.56
C GLY A 188 16.17 10.17 12.78
N LEU A 189 14.94 10.43 13.26
CA LEU A 189 14.70 11.23 14.47
C LEU A 189 15.34 10.60 15.73
N LEU A 190 15.17 9.28 15.91
CA LEU A 190 15.78 8.56 17.03
C LEU A 190 17.31 8.62 17.00
N THR A 191 17.90 8.55 15.79
CA THR A 191 19.35 8.68 15.60
C THR A 191 19.84 10.07 16.00
N VAL A 192 19.10 11.14 15.62
CA VAL A 192 19.40 12.50 16.05
C VAL A 192 19.35 12.62 17.58
N VAL A 193 18.30 12.10 18.21
CA VAL A 193 18.15 12.08 19.67
C VAL A 193 19.29 11.30 20.34
N ALA A 194 19.65 10.13 19.81
CA ALA A 194 20.77 9.34 20.35
C ALA A 194 22.10 10.13 20.24
N CYS A 195 22.36 10.80 19.12
CA CYS A 195 23.53 11.67 18.99
C CYS A 195 23.53 12.79 20.05
N MET A 196 22.37 13.39 20.33
CA MET A 196 22.23 14.43 21.35
C MET A 196 22.58 13.92 22.76
N ILE A 197 22.15 12.69 23.09
CA ILE A 197 22.34 12.10 24.42
C ILE A 197 23.77 11.62 24.63
N PHE A 198 24.33 10.91 23.65
CA PHE A 198 25.60 10.19 23.83
C PHE A 198 26.85 10.99 23.46
N VAL A 199 26.70 12.16 22.87
CA VAL A 199 27.87 12.96 22.48
C VAL A 199 28.20 14.01 23.54
N LYS A 200 29.47 14.03 23.94
CA LYS A 200 29.97 15.03 24.91
C LYS A 200 30.03 16.42 24.30
N ARG A 201 29.70 17.41 25.14
CA ARG A 201 29.79 18.83 24.79
C ARG A 201 31.20 19.20 24.29
N ASP A 202 31.31 19.80 23.11
CA ASP A 202 32.55 20.22 22.50
C ASP A 202 32.36 21.61 21.84
N LYS A 203 33.27 22.52 22.14
CA LYS A 203 33.21 23.91 21.64
C LYS A 203 34.01 24.11 20.38
N THR A 204 34.82 23.15 19.94
CA THR A 204 35.72 23.29 18.78
C THR A 204 35.08 22.81 17.49
N VAL A 205 35.10 23.64 16.44
CA VAL A 205 34.63 23.29 15.10
C VAL A 205 35.78 22.75 14.26
N PRO A 206 35.67 21.54 13.69
CA PRO A 206 36.78 20.94 12.94
C PRO A 206 37.20 21.74 11.68
N TYR A 207 36.23 22.38 11.02
CA TYR A 207 36.49 23.13 9.77
C TYR A 207 35.57 24.36 9.69
N LYS A 208 36.02 25.50 10.20
CA LYS A 208 35.18 26.71 10.30
C LYS A 208 34.61 27.21 8.96
N ALA A 209 35.39 27.15 7.91
CA ALA A 209 34.98 27.58 6.57
C ALA A 209 33.94 26.62 5.97
N LEU A 210 34.20 25.32 6.05
CA LEU A 210 33.28 24.27 5.56
C LEU A 210 31.96 24.27 6.38
N ASP A 211 32.05 24.53 7.68
CA ASP A 211 30.90 24.64 8.57
C ASP A 211 29.97 25.77 8.17
N LYS A 212 30.49 26.96 7.89
CA LYS A 212 29.69 28.09 7.42
C LYS A 212 29.08 27.83 6.05
N LEU A 213 29.86 27.26 5.13
CA LEU A 213 29.42 26.92 3.78
C LEU A 213 28.34 25.88 3.81
N SER A 214 28.45 24.84 4.65
CA SER A 214 27.47 23.79 4.78
C SER A 214 26.14 24.29 5.36
N ILE A 215 26.16 25.20 6.34
CA ILE A 215 24.94 25.83 6.85
C ILE A 215 24.27 26.65 5.75
N LEU A 216 25.04 27.46 5.03
CA LEU A 216 24.52 28.27 3.93
C LEU A 216 23.92 27.40 2.82
N ALA A 217 24.61 26.32 2.44
CA ALA A 217 24.14 25.37 1.44
C ALA A 217 22.83 24.68 1.88
N ASN A 218 22.74 24.28 3.15
CA ASN A 218 21.51 23.65 3.67
C ASN A 218 20.35 24.65 3.77
N PHE A 219 20.60 25.91 4.13
CA PHE A 219 19.57 26.95 4.07
C PHE A 219 19.10 27.21 2.64
N ALA A 220 20.03 27.29 1.69
CA ALA A 220 19.68 27.43 0.27
C ALA A 220 18.88 26.23 -0.24
N ALA A 221 19.26 25.01 0.13
CA ALA A 221 18.54 23.79 -0.21
C ALA A 221 17.11 23.78 0.38
N CYS A 222 16.93 24.16 1.65
CA CYS A 222 15.62 24.30 2.26
C CYS A 222 14.76 25.35 1.53
N PHE A 223 15.35 26.49 1.20
CA PHE A 223 14.64 27.58 0.54
C PHE A 223 14.19 27.20 -0.87
N LEU A 224 15.03 26.50 -1.63
CA LEU A 224 14.71 25.97 -2.96
C LEU A 224 13.72 24.81 -2.90
N ALA A 225 13.75 24.02 -1.84
CA ALA A 225 12.87 22.89 -1.65
C ALA A 225 11.42 23.29 -1.33
N ILE A 226 11.18 24.47 -0.71
CA ILE A 226 9.81 24.93 -0.38
C ILE A 226 8.94 25.07 -1.62
N PRO A 227 9.29 25.83 -2.67
CA PRO A 227 8.47 25.92 -3.87
C PRO A 227 8.34 24.58 -4.58
N PHE A 228 9.36 23.74 -4.55
CA PHE A 228 9.30 22.39 -5.11
C PHE A 228 8.31 21.50 -4.35
N PHE A 229 8.31 21.56 -3.01
CA PHE A 229 7.33 20.89 -2.16
C PHE A 229 5.90 21.33 -2.49
N VAL A 230 5.67 22.64 -2.65
CA VAL A 230 4.34 23.19 -3.00
C VAL A 230 3.89 22.69 -4.38
N ILE A 231 4.79 22.68 -5.37
CA ILE A 231 4.49 22.19 -6.71
C ILE A 231 4.17 20.69 -6.69
N CYS A 232 4.98 19.87 -6.02
CA CYS A 232 4.75 18.43 -5.92
C CYS A 232 3.44 18.13 -5.17
N THR A 233 3.16 18.84 -4.08
CA THR A 233 1.89 18.67 -3.34
C THR A 233 0.68 19.05 -4.21
N ALA A 234 0.79 20.13 -4.98
CA ALA A 234 -0.27 20.54 -5.89
C ALA A 234 -0.47 19.51 -7.02
N LEU A 235 0.60 18.93 -7.56
CA LEU A 235 0.53 17.87 -8.56
C LEU A 235 -0.09 16.59 -7.98
N MET A 236 0.31 16.16 -6.78
CA MET A 236 -0.32 15.01 -6.10
C MET A 236 -1.82 15.20 -5.92
N LEU A 237 -2.24 16.39 -5.45
CA LEU A 237 -3.67 16.71 -5.29
C LEU A 237 -4.42 16.75 -6.62
N ALA A 238 -3.75 17.16 -7.70
CA ALA A 238 -4.36 17.26 -9.04
C ALA A 238 -4.48 15.89 -9.74
N THR A 239 -3.56 14.97 -9.49
CA THR A 239 -3.50 13.68 -10.20
C THR A 239 -4.17 12.53 -9.44
N MET A 240 -4.57 12.74 -8.18
CA MET A 240 -5.23 11.75 -7.32
C MET A 240 -4.57 10.35 -7.29
N GLY A 241 -3.34 10.21 -7.75
CA GLY A 241 -2.66 8.94 -7.93
C GLY A 241 -1.13 8.99 -7.86
N GLY A 242 -0.57 10.06 -7.31
CA GLY A 242 0.89 10.24 -7.24
C GLY A 242 1.58 9.46 -6.12
N GLU A 243 1.51 8.15 -6.13
CA GLU A 243 2.31 7.30 -5.22
C GLU A 243 3.70 6.97 -5.79
N ASP A 244 4.18 7.73 -6.77
CA ASP A 244 5.54 7.59 -7.27
C ASP A 244 6.54 7.88 -6.15
N ILE A 245 7.43 6.92 -5.90
CA ILE A 245 8.47 6.98 -4.86
C ILE A 245 9.34 8.25 -4.99
N VAL A 246 9.60 8.69 -6.22
CA VAL A 246 10.38 9.92 -6.47
C VAL A 246 9.65 11.12 -5.90
N THR A 247 8.35 11.21 -6.09
CA THR A 247 7.51 12.28 -5.56
C THR A 247 7.48 12.27 -4.03
N GLN A 248 7.36 11.11 -3.42
CA GLN A 248 7.39 10.96 -1.95
C GLN A 248 8.76 11.34 -1.36
N ILE A 249 9.87 10.89 -1.96
CA ILE A 249 11.23 11.26 -1.56
C ILE A 249 11.41 12.77 -1.66
N LEU A 250 10.97 13.37 -2.75
CA LEU A 250 11.08 14.81 -2.96
C LEU A 250 10.23 15.60 -1.96
N LEU A 251 9.06 15.11 -1.58
CA LEU A 251 8.18 15.71 -0.57
C LEU A 251 8.79 15.66 0.85
N CYS A 252 9.40 14.54 1.22
CA CYS A 252 9.97 14.36 2.56
C CYS A 252 11.31 15.08 2.75
N THR A 253 12.10 15.25 1.69
CA THR A 253 13.44 15.83 1.74
C THR A 253 13.50 17.22 2.37
N PRO A 254 12.63 18.19 2.02
CA PRO A 254 12.63 19.51 2.63
C PRO A 254 12.35 19.48 4.12
N ALA A 255 11.40 18.66 4.56
CA ALA A 255 11.04 18.53 5.95
C ALA A 255 12.19 17.94 6.78
N ILE A 256 12.82 16.88 6.29
CA ILE A 256 13.98 16.23 6.92
C ILE A 256 15.17 17.20 6.98
N THR A 257 15.44 17.90 5.89
CA THR A 257 16.54 18.89 5.84
C THR A 257 16.28 20.03 6.81
N ALA A 258 15.07 20.57 6.88
CA ALA A 258 14.69 21.63 7.81
C ALA A 258 14.85 21.18 9.28
N LEU A 259 14.38 19.99 9.62
CA LEU A 259 14.51 19.42 10.97
C LEU A 259 15.97 19.22 11.37
N THR A 260 16.82 18.68 10.48
CA THR A 260 18.24 18.45 10.78
C THR A 260 19.03 19.75 10.87
N VAL A 261 18.72 20.76 10.08
CA VAL A 261 19.31 22.11 10.20
C VAL A 261 18.89 22.77 11.50
N ALA A 262 17.61 22.71 11.88
CA ALA A 262 17.13 23.25 13.15
C ALA A 262 17.80 22.56 14.36
N ALA A 263 17.91 21.22 14.32
CA ALA A 263 18.61 20.44 15.34
C ALA A 263 20.11 20.80 15.39
N SER A 264 20.75 20.99 14.25
CA SER A 264 22.14 21.42 14.13
C SER A 264 22.35 22.79 14.83
N ILE A 265 21.48 23.77 14.56
CA ILE A 265 21.56 25.10 15.15
C ILE A 265 21.35 25.03 16.68
N ALA A 266 20.36 24.28 17.13
CA ALA A 266 20.07 24.09 18.55
C ALA A 266 21.27 23.48 19.29
N LEU A 267 21.87 22.43 18.73
CA LEU A 267 23.04 21.76 19.30
C LEU A 267 24.25 22.69 19.37
N ARG A 268 24.52 23.48 18.33
CA ARG A 268 25.64 24.44 18.31
C ARG A 268 25.45 25.51 19.37
N ARG A 269 24.23 26.04 19.56
CA ARG A 269 23.92 27.00 20.63
C ARG A 269 24.19 26.44 22.02
N ASN A 270 23.99 25.14 22.20
CA ASN A 270 24.23 24.45 23.45
C ASN A 270 25.67 23.91 23.61
N GLY A 271 26.60 24.28 22.70
CA GLY A 271 28.02 23.92 22.77
C GLY A 271 28.37 22.55 22.22
N PHE A 272 27.48 21.88 21.48
CA PHE A 272 27.70 20.62 20.77
C PHE A 272 28.06 20.88 19.29
N THR A 273 29.13 21.65 19.05
CA THR A 273 29.41 22.17 17.71
C THR A 273 29.79 21.11 16.69
N LYS A 274 30.56 20.08 17.09
CA LYS A 274 30.89 18.96 16.20
C LYS A 274 29.68 18.09 15.90
N THR A 275 28.88 17.79 16.89
CA THR A 275 27.64 17.03 16.72
C THR A 275 26.66 17.78 15.81
N GLY A 276 26.52 19.09 16.02
CA GLY A 276 25.68 19.93 15.15
C GLY A 276 26.17 19.96 13.71
N PHE A 277 27.50 19.91 13.47
CA PHE A 277 28.05 19.79 12.11
C PHE A 277 27.64 18.49 11.43
N PHE A 278 27.67 17.35 12.13
CA PHE A 278 27.31 16.06 11.53
C PHE A 278 25.79 15.90 11.38
N ILE A 279 25.00 16.37 12.31
CA ILE A 279 23.54 16.20 12.29
C ILE A 279 22.89 16.90 11.11
N GLN A 280 23.43 18.01 10.62
CA GLN A 280 22.91 18.66 9.42
C GLN A 280 22.91 17.76 8.18
N PHE A 281 23.80 16.76 8.14
CA PHE A 281 23.88 15.77 7.07
C PHE A 281 23.20 14.45 7.40
N ALA A 282 22.94 14.18 8.69
CA ALA A 282 22.41 12.90 9.13
C ALA A 282 21.01 12.62 8.57
N GLY A 283 20.12 13.61 8.53
CA GLY A 283 18.76 13.43 8.01
C GLY A 283 18.75 12.99 6.55
N PRO A 284 19.35 13.76 5.63
CA PRO A 284 19.46 13.35 4.22
C PRO A 284 20.12 11.98 4.04
N VAL A 285 21.23 11.71 4.75
CA VAL A 285 21.91 10.41 4.64
C VAL A 285 21.04 9.26 5.11
N LEU A 286 20.35 9.41 6.24
CA LEU A 286 19.49 8.37 6.82
C LEU A 286 18.20 8.13 6.01
N PHE A 287 17.86 9.04 5.13
CA PHE A 287 16.70 8.92 4.26
C PHE A 287 17.07 8.47 2.85
N PHE A 288 17.97 9.19 2.17
CA PHE A 288 18.32 8.90 0.78
C PHE A 288 19.09 7.60 0.60
N VAL A 289 20.05 7.30 1.48
CA VAL A 289 20.86 6.09 1.31
C VAL A 289 20.02 4.82 1.46
N PRO A 290 19.15 4.66 2.48
CA PRO A 290 18.24 3.51 2.55
C PRO A 290 17.29 3.43 1.36
N ALA A 291 16.69 4.54 0.91
CA ALA A 291 15.77 4.55 -0.22
C ALA A 291 16.44 4.12 -1.54
N VAL A 292 17.68 4.59 -1.78
CA VAL A 292 18.45 4.17 -2.97
C VAL A 292 18.84 2.69 -2.87
N LEU A 293 19.30 2.23 -1.70
CA LEU A 293 19.66 0.82 -1.51
C LEU A 293 18.46 -0.10 -1.65
N GLU A 294 17.30 0.29 -1.09
CA GLU A 294 16.04 -0.44 -1.25
C GLU A 294 15.63 -0.54 -2.72
N SER A 295 15.69 0.56 -3.46
CA SER A 295 15.43 0.58 -4.91
C SER A 295 16.35 -0.37 -5.68
N ILE A 296 17.66 -0.40 -5.33
CA ILE A 296 18.60 -1.33 -5.94
C ILE A 296 18.24 -2.78 -5.60
N ILE A 297 17.94 -3.07 -4.32
CA ILE A 297 17.60 -4.43 -3.87
C ILE A 297 16.37 -4.94 -4.63
N VAL A 298 15.29 -4.16 -4.71
CA VAL A 298 14.06 -4.56 -5.38
C VAL A 298 14.25 -4.74 -6.88
N ASN A 299 14.99 -3.85 -7.54
CA ASN A 299 15.16 -3.93 -9.00
C ASN A 299 16.14 -5.03 -9.47
N PHE A 300 17.07 -5.47 -8.62
CA PHE A 300 18.07 -6.46 -9.01
C PHE A 300 17.90 -7.84 -8.34
N PHE A 301 17.15 -7.92 -7.24
CA PHE A 301 17.03 -9.13 -6.44
C PHE A 301 15.57 -9.50 -6.11
N GLY A 302 14.59 -8.64 -6.38
CA GLY A 302 13.13 -8.88 -6.30
C GLY A 302 12.59 -9.20 -7.67
#